data_1dddbb5bfcd60182679b4b2a2da8578a
#
_entry.id   1dddbb5bfcd60182679b4b2a2da8578a
#
_cell.length_a   1.000
_cell.length_b   1.000
_cell.length_c   1.000
_cell.angle_alpha   90.00
_cell.angle_beta   90.00
_cell.angle_gamma   90.00
#
_symmetry.space_group_name_H-M   'P 1'
#
loop_
_entity.id
_entity.type
_entity.pdbx_description
1 polymer ?
#
loop_
_entity_poly.entity_id
_entity_poly.type
_entity_poly.pdbx_seq_one_letter_code
_entity_poly.pdbx_strand_id
1 'polypeptide(L)'
;MTRSKVDPKADPIDELADLISPFEQRGMDLSLERMQRALADLASPCADVPAVQVVGTNGKGSIACMIHSGLTAAGLRSGLTTSPHLTSWCERICVNQQQIELAQLRQRLKQLQPLAQLHNLTPFEQLI
;
A
#
# COMPACT_ATOMS: atom_id res chain seq x y z
N MET A 1 26.06 14.42 -21.64
CA MET A 1 25.51 13.70 -20.45
C MET A 1 24.81 14.73 -19.57
N THR A 2 23.54 14.93 -19.79
CA THR A 2 22.70 15.85 -19.03
C THR A 2 22.06 15.08 -17.87
N ARG A 3 22.54 15.31 -16.65
CA ARG A 3 21.87 14.86 -15.42
C ARG A 3 20.53 15.58 -15.35
N SER A 4 19.45 14.82 -15.51
CA SER A 4 18.09 15.26 -15.18
C SER A 4 18.09 15.68 -13.71
N LYS A 5 17.85 16.96 -13.43
CA LYS A 5 17.58 17.48 -12.08
C LYS A 5 16.27 16.87 -11.63
N VAL A 6 16.32 15.94 -10.70
CA VAL A 6 15.17 15.53 -9.90
C VAL A 6 14.83 16.76 -9.04
N ASP A 7 13.63 17.28 -9.23
CA ASP A 7 13.11 18.39 -8.44
C ASP A 7 12.82 17.88 -7.01
N PRO A 8 13.50 18.37 -5.96
CA PRO A 8 13.37 17.83 -4.60
C PRO A 8 12.08 18.24 -3.87
N LYS A 9 11.10 18.76 -4.60
CA LYS A 9 9.83 19.29 -4.06
C LYS A 9 8.55 18.70 -4.70
N ALA A 10 8.65 17.60 -5.43
CA ALA A 10 7.44 16.90 -5.82
C ALA A 10 6.82 16.29 -4.55
N ASP A 11 5.65 16.76 -4.16
CA ASP A 11 4.89 16.23 -3.04
C ASP A 11 4.60 14.73 -3.33
N PRO A 12 4.87 13.79 -2.41
CA PRO A 12 4.59 12.36 -2.61
C PRO A 12 3.13 12.07 -3.02
N ILE A 13 2.22 12.99 -2.70
CA ILE A 13 0.82 12.95 -3.09
C ILE A 13 0.65 13.07 -4.62
N ASP A 14 1.56 13.74 -5.33
CA ASP A 14 1.44 13.96 -6.77
C ASP A 14 1.72 12.69 -7.60
N GLU A 15 2.46 11.70 -7.08
CA GLU A 15 2.79 10.47 -7.81
C GLU A 15 1.57 9.65 -8.23
N LEU A 16 0.48 9.74 -7.46
CA LEU A 16 -0.75 8.96 -7.64
C LEU A 16 -2.02 9.83 -7.74
N ALA A 17 -1.89 11.16 -7.85
CA ALA A 17 -3.02 12.09 -7.81
C ALA A 17 -4.06 11.85 -8.92
N ASP A 18 -3.65 11.29 -10.05
CA ASP A 18 -4.54 10.90 -11.16
C ASP A 18 -5.27 9.55 -10.93
N LEU A 19 -4.87 8.78 -9.92
CA LEU A 19 -5.41 7.45 -9.64
C LEU A 19 -6.12 7.36 -8.29
N ILE A 20 -5.68 8.13 -7.31
CA ILE A 20 -6.20 8.11 -5.94
C ILE A 20 -6.58 9.52 -5.54
N SER A 21 -7.80 9.70 -5.07
CA SER A 21 -8.25 10.99 -4.52
C SER A 21 -7.49 11.32 -3.23
N PRO A 22 -7.29 12.62 -2.91
CA PRO A 22 -6.68 13.03 -1.64
C PRO A 22 -7.44 12.45 -0.43
N PHE A 23 -6.70 12.01 0.59
CA PHE A 23 -7.27 11.41 1.81
C PHE A 23 -8.24 12.33 2.56
N GLU A 24 -8.06 13.63 2.43
CA GLU A 24 -8.85 14.65 3.16
C GLU A 24 -10.28 14.83 2.64
N GLN A 25 -10.57 14.37 1.42
CA GLN A 25 -11.88 14.61 0.80
C GLN A 25 -12.98 13.64 1.26
N ARG A 26 -12.64 12.53 1.88
CA ARG A 26 -13.61 11.58 2.43
C ARG A 26 -13.33 11.39 3.90
N GLY A 27 -14.29 11.73 4.74
CA GLY A 27 -14.24 11.45 6.16
C GLY A 27 -13.91 9.99 6.44
N MET A 28 -13.40 9.72 7.64
CA MET A 28 -13.02 8.37 8.07
C MET A 28 -14.31 7.54 8.22
N ASP A 29 -14.60 6.72 7.20
CA ASP A 29 -15.63 5.70 7.27
C ASP A 29 -14.98 4.38 7.68
N LEU A 30 -15.31 3.93 8.87
CA LEU A 30 -14.73 2.73 9.51
C LEU A 30 -15.44 1.43 9.10
N SER A 31 -16.38 1.48 8.15
CA SER A 31 -17.08 0.29 7.67
C SER A 31 -16.14 -0.64 6.90
N LEU A 32 -16.09 -1.91 7.28
CA LEU A 32 -15.35 -2.96 6.59
C LEU A 32 -16.14 -3.58 5.42
N GLU A 33 -17.43 -3.29 5.30
CA GLU A 33 -18.31 -3.94 4.32
C GLU A 33 -17.87 -3.72 2.87
N ARG A 34 -17.37 -2.52 2.54
CA ARG A 34 -16.84 -2.21 1.20
C ARG A 34 -15.67 -3.10 0.85
N MET A 35 -14.71 -3.19 1.77
CA MET A 35 -13.49 -3.98 1.59
C MET A 35 -13.83 -5.46 1.48
N GLN A 36 -14.74 -5.97 2.33
CA GLN A 36 -15.19 -7.37 2.27
C GLN A 36 -15.83 -7.70 0.92
N ARG A 37 -16.69 -6.84 0.40
CA ARG A 37 -17.29 -7.03 -0.93
C ARG A 37 -16.27 -6.99 -2.05
N ALA A 38 -15.36 -6.00 -2.02
CA ALA A 38 -14.29 -5.89 -3.01
C ALA A 38 -13.36 -7.11 -2.99
N LEU A 39 -12.99 -7.60 -1.81
CA LEU A 39 -12.18 -8.81 -1.67
C LEU A 39 -12.92 -10.06 -2.16
N ALA A 40 -14.23 -10.15 -1.91
CA ALA A 40 -15.04 -11.26 -2.42
C ALA A 40 -15.05 -11.30 -3.95
N ASP A 41 -15.21 -10.15 -4.62
CA ASP A 41 -15.15 -10.03 -6.08
C ASP A 41 -13.77 -10.37 -6.65
N LEU A 42 -12.71 -10.20 -5.88
CA LEU A 42 -11.35 -10.64 -6.19
C LEU A 42 -11.08 -12.12 -5.84
N ALA A 43 -12.11 -12.88 -5.43
CA ALA A 43 -11.99 -14.24 -4.91
C ALA A 43 -11.05 -14.34 -3.69
N SER A 44 -10.97 -13.28 -2.88
CA SER A 44 -10.21 -13.20 -1.61
C SER A 44 -8.76 -13.72 -1.74
N PRO A 45 -7.92 -13.13 -2.59
CA PRO A 45 -6.60 -13.67 -2.95
C PRO A 45 -5.63 -13.83 -1.77
N CYS A 46 -5.94 -13.19 -0.64
CA CYS A 46 -5.12 -13.23 0.57
C CYS A 46 -5.69 -14.13 1.68
N ALA A 47 -6.79 -14.87 1.45
CA ALA A 47 -7.47 -15.62 2.50
C ALA A 47 -6.57 -16.66 3.19
N ASP A 48 -5.68 -17.29 2.43
CA ASP A 48 -4.78 -18.34 2.92
C ASP A 48 -3.36 -17.83 3.23
N VAL A 49 -3.13 -16.51 3.19
CA VAL A 49 -1.82 -15.93 3.48
C VAL A 49 -1.70 -15.68 4.98
N PRO A 50 -0.76 -16.34 5.68
CA PRO A 50 -0.51 -16.06 7.09
C PRO A 50 -0.09 -14.60 7.28
N ALA A 51 -0.69 -13.92 8.24
CA ALA A 51 -0.42 -12.51 8.50
C ALA A 51 -0.07 -12.26 9.97
N VAL A 52 0.89 -11.36 10.18
CA VAL A 52 1.24 -10.81 11.49
C VAL A 52 0.81 -9.37 11.55
N GLN A 53 -0.13 -9.04 12.42
CA GLN A 53 -0.56 -7.67 12.65
C GLN A 53 0.19 -7.08 13.83
N VAL A 54 0.88 -5.96 13.62
CA VAL A 54 1.59 -5.23 14.66
C VAL A 54 0.74 -4.05 15.13
N VAL A 55 0.33 -4.08 16.38
CA VAL A 55 -0.48 -3.04 17.02
C VAL A 55 0.31 -2.32 18.10
N GLY A 56 -0.04 -1.10 18.41
CA GLY A 56 0.62 -0.30 19.45
C GLY A 56 0.63 1.19 19.13
N THR A 57 1.12 1.99 20.06
CA THR A 57 1.19 3.45 19.91
C THR A 57 2.44 3.87 19.14
N ASN A 58 3.61 3.36 19.53
CA ASN A 58 4.91 3.70 18.93
C ASN A 58 5.64 2.44 18.46
N GLY A 59 6.57 2.59 17.50
CA GLY A 59 7.48 1.54 17.07
C GLY A 59 6.87 0.45 16.18
N LYS A 60 5.58 0.54 15.81
CA LYS A 60 4.91 -0.45 14.97
C LYS A 60 5.66 -0.76 13.68
N GLY A 61 6.00 0.28 12.92
CA GLY A 61 6.73 0.15 11.65
C GLY A 61 8.08 -0.52 11.83
N SER A 62 8.84 -0.13 12.87
CA SER A 62 10.15 -0.73 13.16
C SER A 62 10.03 -2.22 13.48
N ILE A 63 9.07 -2.60 14.32
CA ILE A 63 8.82 -4.01 14.65
C ILE A 63 8.38 -4.80 13.41
N ALA A 64 7.47 -4.27 12.61
CA ALA A 64 7.04 -4.91 11.36
C ALA A 64 8.22 -5.11 10.39
N CYS A 65 9.09 -4.11 10.24
CA CYS A 65 10.31 -4.23 9.43
C CYS A 65 11.27 -5.29 9.96
N MET A 66 11.46 -5.38 11.29
CA MET A 66 12.31 -6.43 11.91
C MET A 66 11.75 -7.82 11.65
N ILE A 67 10.44 -8.03 11.82
CA ILE A 67 9.77 -9.29 11.53
C ILE A 67 9.95 -9.66 10.06
N HIS A 68 9.66 -8.72 9.16
CA HIS A 68 9.83 -8.91 7.71
C HIS A 68 11.27 -9.31 7.34
N SER A 69 12.25 -8.61 7.90
CA SER A 69 13.67 -8.91 7.66
C SER A 69 14.06 -10.30 8.18
N GLY A 70 13.57 -10.67 9.37
CA GLY A 70 13.81 -12.00 9.93
C GLY A 70 13.20 -13.12 9.10
N LEU A 71 11.96 -12.96 8.64
CA LEU A 71 11.28 -13.92 7.77
C LEU A 71 12.02 -14.08 6.44
N THR A 72 12.43 -12.97 5.83
CA THR A 72 13.19 -13.00 4.56
C THR A 72 14.56 -13.66 4.75
N ALA A 73 15.25 -13.36 5.84
CA ALA A 73 16.53 -13.99 6.17
C ALA A 73 16.40 -15.50 6.43
N ALA A 74 15.25 -15.95 6.92
CA ALA A 74 14.91 -17.37 7.05
C ALA A 74 14.50 -18.06 5.74
N GLY A 75 14.58 -17.35 4.60
CA GLY A 75 14.24 -17.89 3.29
C GLY A 75 12.74 -17.92 2.97
N LEU A 76 11.90 -17.28 3.78
CA LEU A 76 10.47 -17.20 3.54
C LEU A 76 10.13 -16.02 2.62
N ARG A 77 9.14 -16.20 1.76
CA ARG A 77 8.56 -15.06 1.03
C ARG A 77 7.74 -14.23 2.01
N SER A 78 8.11 -12.99 2.17
CA SER A 78 7.48 -12.08 3.11
C SER A 78 7.07 -10.79 2.41
N GLY A 79 5.83 -10.37 2.65
CA GLY A 79 5.32 -9.05 2.31
C GLY A 79 5.24 -8.17 3.54
N LEU A 80 5.42 -6.87 3.36
CA LEU A 80 5.29 -5.87 4.42
C LEU A 80 4.44 -4.72 3.90
N THR A 81 3.45 -4.31 4.69
CA THR A 81 2.76 -3.03 4.49
C THR A 81 2.92 -2.16 5.71
N THR A 82 3.24 -0.89 5.50
CA THR A 82 3.43 0.12 6.56
C THR A 82 2.74 1.43 6.22
N SER A 83 2.39 2.19 7.24
CA SER A 83 1.86 3.54 7.11
C SER A 83 2.25 4.38 8.33
N PRO A 84 2.40 5.71 8.17
CA PRO A 84 2.45 6.45 6.90
C PRO A 84 3.74 6.19 6.12
N HIS A 85 3.83 6.69 4.88
CA HIS A 85 5.09 6.80 4.14
C HIS A 85 5.76 8.16 4.43
N LEU A 86 7.06 8.28 4.12
CA LEU A 86 7.82 9.50 4.33
C LEU A 86 8.00 10.29 3.03
N THR A 87 8.39 9.63 1.96
CA THR A 87 8.74 10.27 0.68
C THR A 87 7.99 9.71 -0.53
N SER A 88 7.61 8.44 -0.51
CA SER A 88 6.94 7.79 -1.65
C SER A 88 5.89 6.79 -1.20
N TRP A 89 4.82 6.68 -1.96
CA TRP A 89 3.79 5.65 -1.80
C TRP A 89 4.34 4.22 -1.90
N CYS A 90 5.44 4.03 -2.62
CA CYS A 90 6.10 2.74 -2.79
C CYS A 90 6.62 2.17 -1.47
N GLU A 91 6.91 3.02 -0.48
CA GLU A 91 7.35 2.59 0.86
C GLU A 91 6.31 1.71 1.58
N ARG A 92 5.03 1.86 1.20
CA ARG A 92 3.93 1.14 1.86
C ARG A 92 3.86 -0.33 1.47
N ILE A 93 4.51 -0.72 0.38
CA ILE A 93 4.42 -2.08 -0.16
C ILE A 93 5.83 -2.59 -0.43
N CYS A 94 6.24 -3.59 0.34
CA CYS A 94 7.54 -4.22 0.21
C CYS A 94 7.38 -5.74 0.15
N VAL A 95 8.09 -6.38 -0.75
CA VAL A 95 8.15 -7.84 -0.88
C VAL A 95 9.60 -8.28 -0.87
N ASN A 96 9.96 -9.20 0.02
CA ASN A 96 11.33 -9.70 0.18
C ASN A 96 12.37 -8.56 0.24
N GLN A 97 12.10 -7.54 1.04
CA GLN A 97 12.92 -6.33 1.24
C GLN A 97 13.06 -5.42 0.01
N GLN A 98 12.26 -5.62 -1.01
CA GLN A 98 12.20 -4.73 -2.17
C GLN A 98 10.88 -3.98 -2.17
N GLN A 99 10.96 -2.65 -2.20
CA GLN A 99 9.78 -1.81 -2.38
C GLN A 99 9.21 -2.02 -3.78
N ILE A 100 7.90 -1.90 -3.90
CA ILE A 100 7.24 -1.92 -5.21
C ILE A 100 7.73 -0.73 -6.05
N GLU A 101 7.97 -0.95 -7.32
CA GLU A 101 8.28 0.14 -8.24
C GLU A 101 7.04 0.99 -8.54
N LEU A 102 7.21 2.30 -8.70
CA LEU A 102 6.10 3.23 -8.97
C LEU A 102 5.29 2.82 -10.21
N ALA A 103 5.96 2.38 -11.27
CA ALA A 103 5.29 1.91 -12.48
C ALA A 103 4.38 0.70 -12.21
N GLN A 104 4.83 -0.25 -11.39
CA GLN A 104 4.04 -1.41 -10.97
C GLN A 104 2.86 -1.00 -10.08
N LEU A 105 3.10 -0.12 -9.11
CA LEU A 105 2.03 0.38 -8.24
C LEU A 105 0.94 1.07 -9.05
N ARG A 106 1.32 1.97 -9.96
CA ARG A 106 0.37 2.65 -10.87
C ARG A 106 -0.41 1.66 -11.73
N GLN A 107 0.27 0.64 -12.29
CA GLN A 107 -0.40 -0.40 -13.08
C GLN A 107 -1.43 -1.16 -12.25
N ARG A 108 -1.11 -1.57 -11.03
CA ARG A 108 -2.04 -2.28 -10.14
C ARG A 108 -3.24 -1.41 -9.76
N LEU A 109 -3.00 -0.15 -9.43
CA LEU A 109 -4.09 0.79 -9.14
C LEU A 109 -5.01 1.01 -10.34
N LYS A 110 -4.46 1.13 -11.56
CA LYS A 110 -5.28 1.21 -12.78
C LYS A 110 -6.16 -0.03 -12.97
N GLN A 111 -5.61 -1.22 -12.73
CA GLN A 111 -6.38 -2.47 -12.81
C GLN A 111 -7.48 -2.53 -11.76
N LEU A 112 -7.24 -1.94 -10.59
CA LEU A 112 -8.20 -1.90 -9.48
C LEU A 112 -9.31 -0.85 -9.65
N GLN A 113 -9.12 0.17 -10.49
CA GLN A 113 -10.07 1.29 -10.62
C GLN A 113 -11.54 0.88 -10.83
N PRO A 114 -11.89 -0.07 -11.72
CA PRO A 114 -13.28 -0.48 -11.90
C PRO A 114 -13.89 -1.01 -10.59
N LEU A 115 -13.15 -1.82 -9.85
CA LEU A 115 -13.57 -2.37 -8.57
C LEU A 115 -13.66 -1.30 -7.48
N ALA A 116 -12.67 -0.40 -7.45
CA ALA A 116 -12.64 0.70 -6.51
C ALA A 116 -13.84 1.63 -6.67
N GLN A 117 -14.26 1.89 -7.89
CA GLN A 117 -15.47 2.67 -8.20
C GLN A 117 -16.74 1.90 -7.84
N LEU A 118 -16.84 0.61 -8.20
CA LEU A 118 -18.00 -0.24 -7.92
C LEU A 118 -18.29 -0.30 -6.42
N HIS A 119 -17.26 -0.48 -5.59
CA HIS A 119 -17.40 -0.62 -4.14
C HIS A 119 -17.15 0.68 -3.39
N ASN A 120 -16.89 1.79 -4.08
CA ASN A 120 -16.63 3.10 -3.49
C ASN A 120 -15.47 3.07 -2.47
N LEU A 121 -14.37 2.39 -2.84
CA LEU A 121 -13.19 2.22 -1.99
C LEU A 121 -12.51 3.56 -1.69
N THR A 122 -12.10 3.72 -0.45
CA THR A 122 -11.27 4.86 -0.05
C THR A 122 -9.84 4.75 -0.60
N PRO A 123 -9.09 5.84 -0.67
CA PRO A 123 -7.68 5.81 -1.06
C PRO A 123 -6.83 4.80 -0.26
N PHE A 124 -7.10 4.68 1.04
CA PHE A 124 -6.41 3.73 1.90
C PHE A 124 -6.76 2.28 1.54
N GLU A 125 -8.04 1.99 1.34
CA GLU A 125 -8.52 0.65 0.97
C GLU A 125 -7.99 0.19 -0.40
N GLN A 126 -7.69 1.13 -1.31
CA GLN A 126 -7.09 0.82 -2.61
C GLN A 126 -5.60 0.45 -2.52
N LEU A 127 -4.93 0.79 -1.43
CA LEU A 127 -3.50 0.55 -1.23
C LEU A 127 -3.20 -0.68 -0.38
N ILE A 128 -4.19 -1.17 0.35
CA ILE A 128 -4.10 -2.37 1.19
C ILE A 128 -4.53 -3.61 0.40
#